data_b6c9c434c7000a825342e17fb5fdcfa9
#
_entry.id   b6c9c434c7000a825342e17fb5fdcfa9
#
_cell.length_a   1.000
_cell.length_b   1.000
_cell.length_c   1.000
_cell.angle_alpha   90.00
_cell.angle_beta   90.00
_cell.angle_gamma   90.00
#
_symmetry.space_group_name_H-M   'P 1'
#
loop_
_entity.id
_entity.type
_entity.pdbx_description
1 polymer ?
#
loop_
_entity_poly.entity_id
_entity_poly.type
_entity_poly.pdbx_seq_one_letter_code
_entity_poly.pdbx_strand_id
1 'polypeptide(L)'
;PILIALLTVTAWWLLNRPSDEPPWPTRIQGFSFSPMGVNDDPSRQRFPSTEHIESDLALLQGRAHAIRTYTVEDTLAAIPRLAAAHDLNVTLGAWIGPERDANEIEIKRLGEVLREGNRNLVRVIVGNEALLREDVTVPSLIDYLKRVRKLTWLPVSTAEPWHIWLKHPELVEQVDFITVHLLPYWEGVPLEQAVDYSINRYKEVQEAYPNKPIIIGEVGWPSNGRRNRGAEASTANQTRFLRRFLARAEAEGYIYYVMEAFDQPWKAKTEGATGTYWGVYNANREAKFEFSQPVVRIPHWRELAGLSVVIGVLLLAFLYRDSSTLSKRGKGFLALVTYAISTAAVWIVYDYTRQYMTPATAIVGVLLLIGGLGVIVLLSAEAHEWAESIWLRKWRRPFPLRSVPDDQLPFVSVHVPAYNEPPELLKETLDALAMLDYPRFEVLVIDNNTKDPAVWEPVRDYCEQLGPRFRFFHVDPLAGYKAGALNFALRETDPRAEVVAVIDADYIVIPEWLRHLVPGFMDPEVAIVQAPQDYRDADQNA
;
A
#
# COMPACT_ATOMS: atom_id res chain seq x y z
N PRO A 1 14.03 -23.50 7.86
CA PRO A 1 14.36 -22.07 7.77
C PRO A 1 15.30 -21.74 6.61
N ILE A 2 16.47 -22.41 6.52
CA ILE A 2 17.48 -22.13 5.48
C ILE A 2 16.90 -22.27 4.06
N LEU A 3 16.17 -23.36 3.79
CA LEU A 3 15.52 -23.56 2.49
C LEU A 3 14.54 -22.41 2.15
N ILE A 4 13.80 -21.94 3.14
CA ILE A 4 12.83 -20.84 2.95
C ILE A 4 13.56 -19.53 2.69
N ALA A 5 14.64 -19.24 3.40
CA ALA A 5 15.50 -18.09 3.12
C ALA A 5 16.06 -18.13 1.68
N LEU A 6 16.53 -19.28 1.22
CA LEU A 6 16.99 -19.48 -0.16
C LEU A 6 15.84 -19.27 -1.17
N LEU A 7 14.64 -19.77 -0.88
CA LEU A 7 13.47 -19.55 -1.72
C LEU A 7 13.09 -18.05 -1.79
N THR A 8 13.21 -17.33 -0.67
CA THR A 8 12.98 -15.87 -0.63
C THR A 8 13.96 -15.13 -1.55
N VAL A 9 15.27 -15.43 -1.44
CA VAL A 9 16.29 -14.83 -2.32
C VAL A 9 16.05 -15.21 -3.79
N THR A 10 15.67 -16.47 -4.04
CA THR A 10 15.35 -16.95 -5.38
C THR A 10 14.12 -16.22 -5.96
N ALA A 11 13.09 -15.97 -5.16
CA ALA A 11 11.92 -15.21 -5.58
C ALA A 11 12.30 -13.77 -5.96
N TRP A 12 13.11 -13.10 -5.13
CA TRP A 12 13.64 -11.78 -5.44
C TRP A 12 14.43 -11.78 -6.76
N TRP A 13 15.30 -12.77 -6.98
CA TRP A 13 16.07 -12.92 -8.21
C TRP A 13 15.19 -13.15 -9.44
N LEU A 14 14.18 -14.04 -9.34
CA LEU A 14 13.27 -14.33 -10.43
C LEU A 14 12.46 -13.11 -10.88
N LEU A 15 12.00 -12.30 -9.91
CA LEU A 15 11.23 -11.08 -10.16
C LEU A 15 12.09 -9.93 -10.72
N ASN A 16 13.41 -10.01 -10.55
CA ASN A 16 14.35 -8.97 -10.93
C ASN A 16 15.38 -9.45 -11.97
N ARG A 17 15.01 -10.45 -12.79
CA ARG A 17 15.85 -10.86 -13.92
C ARG A 17 16.07 -9.69 -14.85
N PRO A 18 17.33 -9.39 -15.24
CA PRO A 18 17.63 -8.37 -16.21
C PRO A 18 16.94 -8.68 -17.55
N SER A 19 16.45 -7.65 -18.23
CA SER A 19 15.98 -7.72 -19.60
C SER A 19 16.85 -6.82 -20.50
N ASP A 20 17.27 -7.34 -21.64
CA ASP A 20 17.99 -6.57 -22.63
C ASP A 20 16.99 -5.71 -23.42
N GLU A 21 17.28 -4.43 -23.50
CA GLU A 21 16.49 -3.45 -24.25
C GLU A 21 17.42 -2.67 -25.20
N PRO A 22 16.91 -2.10 -26.31
CA PRO A 22 17.70 -1.25 -27.18
C PRO A 22 18.47 -0.19 -26.38
N PRO A 23 19.69 0.19 -26.74
CA PRO A 23 20.40 1.26 -26.05
C PRO A 23 19.69 2.60 -26.24
N TRP A 24 19.84 3.49 -25.27
CA TRP A 24 19.42 4.88 -25.42
C TRP A 24 20.29 5.56 -26.46
N PRO A 25 19.75 6.35 -27.42
CA PRO A 25 20.51 7.10 -28.37
C PRO A 25 21.47 8.07 -27.68
N THR A 26 22.66 8.30 -28.25
CA THR A 26 23.63 9.25 -27.68
C THR A 26 23.05 10.65 -27.57
N ARG A 27 22.25 11.08 -28.57
CA ARG A 27 21.54 12.35 -28.59
C ARG A 27 20.16 12.14 -29.17
N ILE A 28 19.11 12.41 -28.41
CA ILE A 28 17.71 12.25 -28.85
C ILE A 28 17.19 13.49 -29.55
N GLN A 29 16.03 13.40 -30.23
CA GLN A 29 15.43 14.55 -30.93
C GLN A 29 15.11 15.68 -29.96
N GLY A 30 14.41 15.40 -28.85
CA GLY A 30 14.17 16.43 -27.86
C GLY A 30 13.52 15.94 -26.58
N PHE A 31 13.49 16.83 -25.59
CA PHE A 31 12.74 16.70 -24.35
C PHE A 31 11.64 17.75 -24.24
N SER A 32 10.50 17.39 -23.72
CA SER A 32 9.60 18.34 -23.08
C SER A 32 10.30 18.86 -21.82
N PHE A 33 10.35 20.18 -21.69
CA PHE A 33 11.21 20.87 -20.74
C PHE A 33 10.42 21.82 -19.85
N SER A 34 10.29 21.44 -18.60
CA SER A 34 9.77 22.25 -17.50
C SER A 34 10.82 22.25 -16.40
N PRO A 35 11.58 23.35 -16.19
CA PRO A 35 12.71 23.39 -15.25
C PRO A 35 12.28 23.62 -13.80
N MET A 36 11.08 23.18 -13.40
CA MET A 36 10.57 23.33 -12.04
C MET A 36 11.33 22.43 -11.08
N GLY A 37 11.80 22.98 -9.97
CA GLY A 37 12.36 22.24 -8.85
C GLY A 37 11.31 21.75 -7.87
N VAL A 38 11.76 21.11 -6.78
CA VAL A 38 10.87 20.58 -5.74
C VAL A 38 10.01 21.67 -5.07
N ASN A 39 10.55 22.89 -4.97
CA ASN A 39 9.89 24.02 -4.30
C ASN A 39 9.12 24.94 -5.25
N ASP A 40 9.25 24.72 -6.57
CA ASP A 40 8.57 25.53 -7.56
C ASP A 40 7.14 25.05 -7.78
N ASP A 41 6.24 25.97 -8.06
CA ASP A 41 4.83 25.68 -8.27
C ASP A 41 4.22 26.81 -9.13
N PRO A 42 4.09 26.63 -10.45
CA PRO A 42 3.57 27.67 -11.33
C PRO A 42 2.13 28.06 -10.97
N SER A 43 1.34 27.14 -10.41
CA SER A 43 -0.01 27.47 -9.94
C SER A 43 -0.03 28.48 -8.78
N ARG A 44 1.12 28.70 -8.14
CA ARG A 44 1.35 29.66 -7.06
C ARG A 44 2.32 30.78 -7.47
N GLN A 45 2.58 30.92 -8.77
CA GLN A 45 3.52 31.88 -9.34
C GLN A 45 4.93 31.79 -8.73
N ARG A 46 5.40 30.57 -8.46
CA ARG A 46 6.76 30.29 -8.02
C ARG A 46 7.51 29.60 -9.13
N PHE A 47 8.41 30.34 -9.75
CA PHE A 47 9.22 29.91 -10.88
C PHE A 47 10.68 29.70 -10.47
N PRO A 48 11.44 28.83 -11.19
CA PRO A 48 12.87 28.65 -10.95
C PRO A 48 13.67 29.91 -11.29
N SER A 49 14.84 30.06 -10.66
CA SER A 49 15.75 31.14 -11.07
C SER A 49 16.39 30.87 -12.44
N THR A 50 16.92 31.90 -13.09
CA THR A 50 17.63 31.78 -14.36
C THR A 50 18.86 30.88 -14.25
N GLU A 51 19.57 30.91 -13.11
CA GLU A 51 20.73 30.05 -12.84
C GLU A 51 20.31 28.57 -12.74
N HIS A 52 19.15 28.31 -12.16
CA HIS A 52 18.60 26.95 -12.11
C HIS A 52 18.25 26.44 -13.50
N ILE A 53 17.57 27.26 -14.31
CA ILE A 53 17.25 26.96 -15.69
C ILE A 53 18.53 26.67 -16.50
N GLU A 54 19.58 27.49 -16.35
CA GLU A 54 20.86 27.31 -17.04
C GLU A 54 21.55 26.01 -16.64
N SER A 55 21.53 25.65 -15.36
CA SER A 55 22.04 24.37 -14.85
C SER A 55 21.30 23.18 -15.48
N ASP A 56 19.98 23.27 -15.62
CA ASP A 56 19.15 22.24 -16.25
C ASP A 56 19.47 22.10 -17.75
N LEU A 57 19.64 23.21 -18.44
CA LEU A 57 20.03 23.21 -19.87
C LEU A 57 21.43 22.62 -20.06
N ALA A 58 22.39 22.95 -19.19
CA ALA A 58 23.73 22.36 -19.21
C ALA A 58 23.70 20.83 -19.04
N LEU A 59 22.80 20.31 -18.22
CA LEU A 59 22.61 18.86 -18.07
C LEU A 59 22.11 18.20 -19.36
N LEU A 60 21.29 18.89 -20.15
CA LEU A 60 20.73 18.35 -21.41
C LEU A 60 21.66 18.56 -22.61
N GLN A 61 22.68 19.40 -22.50
CA GLN A 61 23.66 19.66 -23.55
C GLN A 61 24.30 18.37 -24.04
N GLY A 62 24.33 18.16 -25.35
CA GLY A 62 24.85 16.94 -25.97
C GLY A 62 23.98 15.69 -25.82
N ARG A 63 22.89 15.75 -25.04
CA ARG A 63 21.96 14.64 -24.84
C ARG A 63 20.70 14.76 -25.69
N ALA A 64 20.32 15.98 -26.06
CA ALA A 64 19.19 16.24 -26.94
C ALA A 64 19.57 17.29 -28.01
N HIS A 65 18.88 17.28 -29.16
CA HIS A 65 18.99 18.31 -30.17
C HIS A 65 18.12 19.53 -29.87
N ALA A 66 17.01 19.32 -29.17
CA ALA A 66 16.03 20.37 -28.89
C ALA A 66 15.34 20.17 -27.55
N ILE A 67 14.73 21.26 -27.08
CA ILE A 67 13.74 21.23 -25.98
C ILE A 67 12.42 21.82 -26.48
N ARG A 68 11.32 21.40 -25.88
CA ARG A 68 10.00 21.97 -26.07
C ARG A 68 9.51 22.55 -24.74
N THR A 69 9.19 23.84 -24.73
CA THR A 69 8.60 24.53 -23.56
C THR A 69 7.08 24.62 -23.65
N TYR A 70 6.43 25.07 -22.59
CA TYR A 70 4.97 25.12 -22.47
C TYR A 70 4.41 26.52 -22.31
N THR A 71 5.22 27.45 -21.78
CA THR A 71 4.81 28.82 -21.48
C THR A 71 6.03 29.75 -21.53
N VAL A 72 5.78 31.03 -21.66
CA VAL A 72 6.78 32.12 -21.57
C VAL A 72 6.56 32.96 -20.31
N GLU A 73 5.94 32.39 -19.31
CA GLU A 73 5.63 33.09 -18.06
C GLU A 73 6.90 33.31 -17.22
N ASP A 74 7.05 34.50 -16.65
CA ASP A 74 8.12 34.90 -15.73
C ASP A 74 9.54 34.58 -16.26
N THR A 75 10.38 33.90 -15.47
CA THR A 75 11.76 33.49 -15.83
C THR A 75 11.84 32.53 -17.02
N LEU A 76 10.74 31.82 -17.32
CA LEU A 76 10.70 30.86 -18.43
C LEU A 76 10.81 31.56 -19.80
N ALA A 77 10.50 32.84 -19.90
CA ALA A 77 10.74 33.65 -21.09
C ALA A 77 12.22 33.72 -21.50
N ALA A 78 13.15 33.54 -20.56
CA ALA A 78 14.58 33.55 -20.83
C ALA A 78 15.11 32.23 -21.43
N ILE A 79 14.33 31.15 -21.44
CA ILE A 79 14.79 29.83 -21.89
C ILE A 79 15.40 29.85 -23.29
N PRO A 80 14.82 30.49 -24.34
CA PRO A 80 15.44 30.49 -25.67
C PRO A 80 16.85 31.07 -25.68
N ARG A 81 17.05 32.18 -25.01
CA ARG A 81 18.36 32.85 -24.91
C ARG A 81 19.38 32.00 -24.14
N LEU A 82 18.97 31.38 -23.02
CA LEU A 82 19.84 30.50 -22.23
C LEU A 82 20.18 29.21 -22.98
N ALA A 83 19.20 28.58 -23.64
CA ALA A 83 19.39 27.35 -24.41
C ALA A 83 20.35 27.49 -25.58
N ALA A 84 20.46 28.69 -26.14
CA ALA A 84 21.42 28.99 -27.23
C ALA A 84 22.88 28.74 -26.81
N ALA A 85 23.25 29.00 -25.56
CA ALA A 85 24.58 28.76 -25.02
C ALA A 85 24.92 27.26 -24.87
N HIS A 86 23.90 26.38 -24.90
CA HIS A 86 24.02 24.94 -24.69
C HIS A 86 23.76 24.09 -25.95
N ASP A 87 23.80 24.68 -27.14
CA ASP A 87 23.56 24.00 -28.44
C ASP A 87 22.20 23.27 -28.45
N LEU A 88 21.17 23.88 -27.87
CA LEU A 88 19.80 23.37 -27.82
C LEU A 88 18.88 24.25 -28.66
N ASN A 89 18.21 23.64 -29.64
CA ASN A 89 17.10 24.28 -30.33
C ASN A 89 15.86 24.31 -29.42
N VAL A 90 14.98 25.29 -29.64
CA VAL A 90 13.76 25.46 -28.80
C VAL A 90 12.53 25.45 -29.70
N THR A 91 11.61 24.57 -29.39
CA THR A 91 10.20 24.68 -29.78
C THR A 91 9.47 25.41 -28.65
N LEU A 92 9.13 26.66 -28.89
CA LEU A 92 8.64 27.58 -27.87
C LEU A 92 7.13 27.41 -27.68
N GLY A 93 6.71 27.10 -26.47
CA GLY A 93 5.30 26.98 -26.11
C GLY A 93 4.71 28.28 -25.55
N ALA A 94 3.45 28.52 -25.83
CA ALA A 94 2.63 29.50 -25.15
C ALA A 94 1.40 28.79 -24.56
N TRP A 95 1.16 28.94 -23.28
CA TRP A 95 0.05 28.31 -22.58
C TRP A 95 -1.26 29.03 -22.90
N ILE A 96 -2.28 28.28 -23.32
CA ILE A 96 -3.64 28.77 -23.50
C ILE A 96 -4.56 28.00 -22.52
N GLY A 97 -5.13 28.73 -21.60
CA GLY A 97 -6.05 28.22 -20.57
C GLY A 97 -7.45 28.83 -20.65
N PRO A 98 -8.32 28.58 -19.66
CA PRO A 98 -9.70 29.09 -19.66
C PRO A 98 -9.76 30.62 -19.44
N GLU A 99 -8.75 31.21 -18.81
CA GLU A 99 -8.74 32.62 -18.45
C GLU A 99 -8.26 33.51 -19.61
N ARG A 100 -9.16 34.24 -20.25
CA ARG A 100 -8.83 35.05 -21.42
C ARG A 100 -7.75 36.09 -21.17
N ASP A 101 -7.79 36.78 -20.03
CA ASP A 101 -6.82 37.84 -19.73
C ASP A 101 -5.40 37.24 -19.54
N ALA A 102 -5.29 36.07 -18.95
CA ALA A 102 -4.01 35.34 -18.85
C ALA A 102 -3.47 34.97 -20.24
N ASN A 103 -4.35 34.49 -21.14
CA ASN A 103 -3.98 34.16 -22.50
C ASN A 103 -3.48 35.40 -23.28
N GLU A 104 -4.10 36.57 -23.08
CA GLU A 104 -3.65 37.82 -23.71
C GLU A 104 -2.26 38.24 -23.23
N ILE A 105 -1.97 38.07 -21.93
CA ILE A 105 -0.66 38.35 -21.35
C ILE A 105 0.37 37.38 -21.92
N GLU A 106 0.05 36.09 -22.00
CA GLU A 106 0.93 35.05 -22.55
C GLU A 106 1.28 35.32 -24.02
N ILE A 107 0.29 35.64 -24.87
CA ILE A 107 0.52 35.98 -26.29
C ILE A 107 1.36 37.24 -26.44
N LYS A 108 1.15 38.24 -25.59
CA LYS A 108 1.98 39.47 -25.60
C LYS A 108 3.43 39.14 -25.26
N ARG A 109 3.70 38.39 -24.19
CA ARG A 109 5.03 37.96 -23.78
C ARG A 109 5.70 37.09 -24.85
N LEU A 110 4.95 36.13 -25.44
CA LEU A 110 5.44 35.36 -26.58
C LEU A 110 5.93 36.28 -27.69
N GLY A 111 5.19 37.33 -28.08
CA GLY A 111 5.60 38.31 -29.07
C GLY A 111 6.85 39.11 -28.68
N GLU A 112 7.09 39.32 -27.38
CA GLU A 112 8.32 39.96 -26.88
C GLU A 112 9.53 39.02 -27.05
N VAL A 113 9.42 37.74 -26.65
CA VAL A 113 10.47 36.72 -26.83
C VAL A 113 10.79 36.48 -28.30
N LEU A 114 9.79 36.43 -29.17
CA LEU A 114 9.99 36.24 -30.61
C LEU A 114 10.76 37.43 -31.25
N ARG A 115 10.56 38.66 -30.76
CA ARG A 115 11.27 39.85 -31.23
C ARG A 115 12.75 39.90 -30.83
N GLU A 116 13.16 39.15 -29.80
CA GLU A 116 14.57 39.01 -29.41
C GLU A 116 15.42 38.37 -30.52
N GLY A 117 14.80 37.64 -31.43
CA GLY A 117 15.46 37.07 -32.61
C GLY A 117 16.44 35.93 -32.29
N ASN A 118 16.16 35.13 -31.23
CA ASN A 118 16.99 34.00 -30.87
C ASN A 118 17.03 32.96 -31.99
N ARG A 119 18.24 32.70 -32.55
CA ARG A 119 18.46 31.85 -33.75
C ARG A 119 18.15 30.37 -33.52
N ASN A 120 18.13 29.92 -32.29
CA ASN A 120 17.83 28.54 -31.90
C ASN A 120 16.33 28.28 -31.76
N LEU A 121 15.48 29.29 -31.94
CA LEU A 121 14.01 29.08 -32.06
C LEU A 121 13.70 28.42 -33.40
N VAL A 122 13.06 27.26 -33.37
CA VAL A 122 12.76 26.49 -34.59
C VAL A 122 11.26 26.36 -34.87
N ARG A 123 10.41 26.45 -33.86
CA ARG A 123 8.94 26.31 -33.99
C ARG A 123 8.25 26.99 -32.81
N VAL A 124 6.95 27.27 -32.99
CA VAL A 124 6.09 27.82 -31.94
C VAL A 124 4.85 26.92 -31.78
N ILE A 125 4.49 26.64 -30.55
CA ILE A 125 3.27 25.90 -30.19
C ILE A 125 2.37 26.79 -29.33
N VAL A 126 1.13 26.99 -29.78
CA VAL A 126 0.12 27.84 -29.12
C VAL A 126 -0.97 26.97 -28.54
N GLY A 127 -0.99 26.82 -27.22
CA GLY A 127 -1.86 25.89 -26.52
C GLY A 127 -1.28 24.47 -26.43
N ASN A 128 -1.47 23.85 -25.27
CA ASN A 128 -1.11 22.48 -24.97
C ASN A 128 -2.33 21.77 -24.42
N GLU A 129 -2.93 20.87 -25.21
CA GLU A 129 -4.15 20.15 -24.85
C GLU A 129 -5.33 21.05 -24.43
N ALA A 130 -5.37 22.28 -25.00
CA ALA A 130 -6.37 23.28 -24.65
C ALA A 130 -7.78 22.86 -25.08
N LEU A 131 -7.90 22.07 -26.15
CA LEU A 131 -9.18 21.49 -26.59
C LEU A 131 -9.51 20.21 -25.80
N LEU A 132 -8.52 19.39 -25.50
CA LEU A 132 -8.74 18.21 -24.66
C LEU A 132 -9.28 18.58 -23.26
N ARG A 133 -8.74 19.64 -22.66
CA ARG A 133 -9.18 20.15 -21.36
C ARG A 133 -10.44 20.99 -21.43
N GLU A 134 -10.96 21.25 -22.64
CA GLU A 134 -12.11 22.12 -22.87
C GLU A 134 -11.89 23.56 -22.33
N ASP A 135 -10.66 24.01 -22.24
CA ASP A 135 -10.30 25.35 -21.78
C ASP A 135 -10.76 26.44 -22.78
N VAL A 136 -10.70 26.12 -24.06
CA VAL A 136 -11.13 27.01 -25.13
C VAL A 136 -11.89 26.27 -26.24
N THR A 137 -12.66 26.99 -27.01
CA THR A 137 -13.32 26.46 -28.22
C THR A 137 -12.34 26.42 -29.41
N VAL A 138 -12.61 25.55 -30.41
CA VAL A 138 -11.83 25.51 -31.65
C VAL A 138 -11.70 26.86 -32.34
N PRO A 139 -12.80 27.66 -32.53
CA PRO A 139 -12.67 28.99 -33.09
C PRO A 139 -11.76 29.94 -32.30
N SER A 140 -11.81 29.87 -30.95
CA SER A 140 -10.95 30.68 -30.09
C SER A 140 -9.46 30.30 -30.23
N LEU A 141 -9.15 29.01 -30.26
CA LEU A 141 -7.79 28.54 -30.47
C LEU A 141 -7.25 28.95 -31.87
N ILE A 142 -8.08 28.83 -32.88
CA ILE A 142 -7.77 29.30 -34.25
C ILE A 142 -7.47 30.81 -34.27
N ASP A 143 -8.19 31.63 -33.52
CA ASP A 143 -7.89 33.06 -33.42
C ASP A 143 -6.51 33.32 -32.83
N TYR A 144 -6.17 32.65 -31.72
CA TYR A 144 -4.83 32.75 -31.14
C TYR A 144 -3.73 32.30 -32.12
N LEU A 145 -3.92 31.18 -32.83
CA LEU A 145 -3.00 30.71 -33.86
C LEU A 145 -2.76 31.74 -34.96
N LYS A 146 -3.85 32.32 -35.50
CA LYS A 146 -3.77 33.37 -36.54
C LYS A 146 -3.06 34.62 -36.06
N ARG A 147 -3.25 34.99 -34.81
CA ARG A 147 -2.57 36.16 -34.21
C ARG A 147 -1.09 35.90 -34.04
N VAL A 148 -0.68 34.72 -33.53
CA VAL A 148 0.74 34.36 -33.38
C VAL A 148 1.43 34.24 -34.73
N ARG A 149 0.80 33.71 -35.77
CA ARG A 149 1.35 33.65 -37.13
C ARG A 149 1.71 35.01 -37.71
N LYS A 150 1.10 36.10 -37.25
CA LYS A 150 1.46 37.48 -37.64
C LYS A 150 2.67 38.00 -36.88
N LEU A 151 3.10 37.35 -35.80
CA LEU A 151 4.22 37.76 -34.95
C LEU A 151 5.57 37.11 -35.36
N THR A 152 5.52 36.03 -36.15
CA THR A 152 6.75 35.24 -36.46
C THR A 152 6.71 34.62 -37.86
N TRP A 153 7.89 34.33 -38.37
CA TRP A 153 8.10 33.53 -39.58
C TRP A 153 8.34 32.05 -39.28
N LEU A 154 8.47 31.70 -38.00
CA LEU A 154 8.63 30.32 -37.58
C LEU A 154 7.34 29.52 -37.82
N PRO A 155 7.43 28.22 -38.10
CA PRO A 155 6.27 27.35 -38.18
C PRO A 155 5.49 27.36 -36.87
N VAL A 156 4.16 27.49 -36.96
CA VAL A 156 3.24 27.56 -35.80
C VAL A 156 2.28 26.37 -35.80
N SER A 157 2.10 25.78 -34.64
CA SER A 157 1.13 24.70 -34.39
C SER A 157 0.45 24.89 -33.03
N THR A 158 -0.48 24.02 -32.72
CA THR A 158 -0.94 23.69 -31.36
C THR A 158 -0.62 22.24 -31.05
N ALA A 159 -0.70 21.83 -29.79
CA ALA A 159 -0.41 20.46 -29.39
C ALA A 159 -1.63 19.81 -28.74
N GLU A 160 -2.05 18.69 -29.30
CA GLU A 160 -3.24 17.95 -28.86
C GLU A 160 -3.03 16.43 -29.01
N PRO A 161 -3.79 15.59 -28.29
CA PRO A 161 -3.81 14.13 -28.51
C PRO A 161 -4.29 13.77 -29.92
N TRP A 162 -3.89 12.61 -30.39
CA TRP A 162 -4.18 12.10 -31.74
C TRP A 162 -5.67 12.16 -32.12
N HIS A 163 -6.57 11.81 -31.20
CA HIS A 163 -8.02 11.79 -31.45
C HIS A 163 -8.64 13.19 -31.58
N ILE A 164 -8.05 14.21 -30.97
CA ILE A 164 -8.49 15.61 -31.13
C ILE A 164 -8.17 16.09 -32.54
N TRP A 165 -6.99 15.77 -33.07
CA TRP A 165 -6.63 16.09 -34.44
C TRP A 165 -7.56 15.45 -35.47
N LEU A 166 -7.96 14.18 -35.26
CA LEU A 166 -8.91 13.49 -36.14
C LEU A 166 -10.32 14.04 -36.03
N LYS A 167 -10.72 14.53 -34.85
CA LYS A 167 -12.03 15.11 -34.60
C LYS A 167 -12.21 16.52 -35.18
N HIS A 168 -11.10 17.28 -35.33
CA HIS A 168 -11.12 18.69 -35.70
C HIS A 168 -10.26 18.96 -36.94
N PRO A 169 -10.65 18.51 -38.15
CA PRO A 169 -9.89 18.75 -39.38
C PRO A 169 -9.73 20.23 -39.70
N GLU A 170 -10.67 21.10 -39.30
CA GLU A 170 -10.58 22.54 -39.46
C GLU A 170 -9.37 23.17 -38.75
N LEU A 171 -8.86 22.53 -37.69
CA LEU A 171 -7.67 22.97 -37.00
C LEU A 171 -6.40 22.70 -37.82
N VAL A 172 -6.36 21.58 -38.54
CA VAL A 172 -5.21 21.18 -39.37
C VAL A 172 -4.91 22.18 -40.47
N GLU A 173 -5.94 22.86 -41.02
CA GLU A 173 -5.75 23.89 -42.01
C GLU A 173 -5.07 25.15 -41.46
N GLN A 174 -5.16 25.38 -40.15
CA GLN A 174 -4.67 26.58 -39.48
C GLN A 174 -3.25 26.47 -38.95
N VAL A 175 -2.63 25.28 -39.01
CA VAL A 175 -1.28 25.02 -38.51
C VAL A 175 -0.30 24.69 -39.62
N ASP A 176 0.97 24.92 -39.40
CA ASP A 176 2.02 24.61 -40.38
C ASP A 176 2.45 23.13 -40.27
N PHE A 177 2.30 22.53 -39.09
CA PHE A 177 2.56 21.11 -38.79
C PHE A 177 1.60 20.64 -37.68
N ILE A 178 1.40 19.35 -37.60
CA ILE A 178 0.62 18.72 -36.51
C ILE A 178 1.56 18.40 -35.35
N THR A 179 1.20 18.78 -34.13
CA THR A 179 1.91 18.34 -32.92
C THR A 179 1.01 17.39 -32.16
N VAL A 180 1.33 16.08 -32.25
CA VAL A 180 0.51 15.01 -31.65
C VAL A 180 1.09 14.52 -30.32
N HIS A 181 0.23 14.28 -29.34
CA HIS A 181 0.60 13.62 -28.09
C HIS A 181 0.25 12.13 -28.14
N LEU A 182 1.20 11.29 -27.73
CA LEU A 182 1.12 9.83 -27.75
C LEU A 182 1.50 9.29 -26.37
N LEU A 183 0.51 9.23 -25.49
CA LEU A 183 0.70 8.86 -24.09
C LEU A 183 -0.12 7.60 -23.73
N PRO A 184 0.31 6.41 -24.18
CA PRO A 184 -0.45 5.16 -24.08
C PRO A 184 -0.75 4.74 -22.63
N TYR A 185 0.01 5.25 -21.66
CA TYR A 185 -0.26 5.00 -20.25
C TYR A 185 -1.64 5.56 -19.82
N TRP A 186 -1.96 6.80 -20.23
CA TRP A 186 -3.26 7.41 -19.89
C TRP A 186 -4.44 6.67 -20.53
N GLU A 187 -4.20 6.01 -21.66
CA GLU A 187 -5.19 5.19 -22.35
C GLU A 187 -5.28 3.76 -21.79
N GLY A 188 -4.42 3.41 -20.81
CA GLY A 188 -4.44 2.13 -20.11
C GLY A 188 -3.87 0.96 -20.92
N VAL A 189 -3.03 1.25 -21.92
CA VAL A 189 -2.42 0.26 -22.81
C VAL A 189 -1.29 -0.49 -22.08
N PRO A 190 -1.27 -1.84 -22.10
CA PRO A 190 -0.16 -2.60 -21.51
C PRO A 190 1.18 -2.26 -22.16
N LEU A 191 2.27 -2.28 -21.38
CA LEU A 191 3.62 -1.93 -21.83
C LEU A 191 4.04 -2.62 -23.13
N GLU A 192 3.74 -3.92 -23.26
CA GLU A 192 4.14 -4.76 -24.40
C GLU A 192 3.51 -4.31 -25.72
N GLN A 193 2.39 -3.62 -25.65
CA GLN A 193 1.66 -3.10 -26.81
C GLN A 193 1.86 -1.59 -27.00
N ALA A 194 2.43 -0.91 -26.01
CA ALA A 194 2.40 0.55 -25.91
C ALA A 194 3.18 1.25 -27.04
N VAL A 195 4.33 0.71 -27.46
CA VAL A 195 5.12 1.27 -28.55
C VAL A 195 4.38 1.12 -29.87
N ASP A 196 3.92 -0.07 -30.22
CA ASP A 196 3.17 -0.30 -31.46
C ASP A 196 1.86 0.51 -31.46
N TYR A 197 1.20 0.62 -30.32
CA TYR A 197 0.03 1.48 -30.17
C TYR A 197 0.36 2.93 -30.53
N SER A 198 1.41 3.51 -29.94
CA SER A 198 1.83 4.89 -30.22
C SER A 198 2.15 5.11 -31.70
N ILE A 199 2.89 4.17 -32.30
CA ILE A 199 3.23 4.23 -33.74
C ILE A 199 1.96 4.14 -34.61
N ASN A 200 1.01 3.25 -34.26
CA ASN A 200 -0.23 3.13 -35.02
C ASN A 200 -1.09 4.41 -34.93
N ARG A 201 -1.16 5.05 -33.74
CA ARG A 201 -1.86 6.35 -33.61
C ARG A 201 -1.17 7.45 -34.42
N TYR A 202 0.16 7.48 -34.47
CA TYR A 202 0.89 8.39 -35.33
C TYR A 202 0.52 8.16 -36.81
N LYS A 203 0.56 6.91 -37.27
CA LYS A 203 0.23 6.56 -38.66
C LYS A 203 -1.21 6.89 -39.03
N GLU A 204 -2.14 6.69 -38.12
CA GLU A 204 -3.55 7.05 -38.33
C GLU A 204 -3.73 8.56 -38.61
N VAL A 205 -3.01 9.41 -37.85
CA VAL A 205 -3.01 10.86 -38.10
C VAL A 205 -2.29 11.18 -39.43
N GLN A 206 -1.21 10.47 -39.76
CA GLN A 206 -0.47 10.63 -41.00
C GLN A 206 -1.30 10.24 -42.24
N GLU A 207 -2.06 9.17 -42.14
CA GLU A 207 -2.96 8.71 -43.21
C GLU A 207 -4.11 9.70 -43.43
N ALA A 208 -4.65 10.27 -42.34
CA ALA A 208 -5.70 11.30 -42.42
C ALA A 208 -5.17 12.62 -43.04
N TYR A 209 -3.90 12.95 -42.81
CA TYR A 209 -3.31 14.23 -43.23
C TYR A 209 -1.94 14.05 -43.91
N PRO A 210 -1.88 13.39 -45.07
CA PRO A 210 -0.59 12.95 -45.68
C PRO A 210 0.32 14.09 -46.10
N ASN A 211 -0.22 15.29 -46.28
CA ASN A 211 0.55 16.47 -46.72
C ASN A 211 1.00 17.39 -45.56
N LYS A 212 0.67 17.03 -44.29
CA LYS A 212 1.10 17.81 -43.14
C LYS A 212 2.26 17.15 -42.43
N PRO A 213 3.35 17.88 -42.17
CA PRO A 213 4.41 17.38 -41.29
C PRO A 213 3.83 17.08 -39.91
N ILE A 214 4.23 15.96 -39.27
CA ILE A 214 3.79 15.57 -37.95
C ILE A 214 5.00 15.51 -37.03
N ILE A 215 4.83 16.08 -35.84
CA ILE A 215 5.82 16.05 -34.76
C ILE A 215 5.14 15.43 -33.55
N ILE A 216 5.81 14.50 -32.88
CA ILE A 216 5.35 13.95 -31.63
C ILE A 216 5.74 14.93 -30.52
N GLY A 217 4.77 15.70 -30.03
CA GLY A 217 4.98 16.74 -29.02
C GLY A 217 5.24 16.18 -27.64
N GLU A 218 4.61 15.03 -27.34
CA GLU A 218 4.81 14.30 -26.09
C GLU A 218 4.72 12.81 -26.32
N VAL A 219 5.72 12.09 -25.82
CA VAL A 219 5.73 10.64 -25.72
C VAL A 219 6.47 10.22 -24.47
N GLY A 220 5.86 9.36 -23.66
CA GLY A 220 6.45 9.01 -22.38
C GLY A 220 5.71 7.88 -21.65
N TRP A 221 6.28 7.53 -20.51
CA TRP A 221 5.73 6.57 -19.56
C TRP A 221 6.14 6.97 -18.14
N PRO A 222 5.23 6.95 -17.15
CA PRO A 222 5.56 7.36 -15.80
C PRO A 222 6.38 6.28 -15.06
N SER A 223 7.33 6.73 -14.23
CA SER A 223 8.16 5.82 -13.43
C SER A 223 7.55 5.42 -12.10
N ASN A 224 6.50 6.09 -11.66
CA ASN A 224 5.76 5.80 -10.43
C ASN A 224 4.32 6.29 -10.57
N GLY A 225 3.44 5.81 -9.72
CA GLY A 225 2.02 6.12 -9.74
C GLY A 225 1.17 4.86 -9.67
N ARG A 226 -0.15 5.05 -9.66
CA ARG A 226 -1.08 3.92 -9.62
C ARG A 226 -1.23 3.27 -10.99
N ARG A 227 -1.53 1.99 -11.01
CA ARG A 227 -1.87 1.25 -12.24
C ARG A 227 -3.11 1.86 -12.90
N ASN A 228 -3.04 2.08 -14.22
CA ASN A 228 -4.17 2.48 -15.04
C ASN A 228 -4.56 1.32 -15.98
N ARG A 229 -5.63 0.58 -15.68
CA ARG A 229 -6.06 -0.63 -16.42
C ARG A 229 -4.88 -1.60 -16.65
N GLY A 230 -4.43 -1.77 -17.91
CA GLY A 230 -3.27 -2.60 -18.27
C GLY A 230 -1.91 -1.94 -18.09
N ALA A 231 -1.87 -0.61 -17.94
CA ALA A 231 -0.64 0.15 -17.82
C ALA A 231 -0.15 0.20 -16.36
N GLU A 232 1.09 -0.21 -16.12
CA GLU A 232 1.75 -0.18 -14.82
C GLU A 232 2.88 0.84 -14.83
N ALA A 233 2.82 1.83 -13.94
CA ALA A 233 3.88 2.81 -13.74
C ALA A 233 5.03 2.19 -12.95
N SER A 234 6.24 2.21 -13.50
CA SER A 234 7.47 1.83 -12.80
C SER A 234 8.69 2.34 -13.56
N THR A 235 9.80 2.54 -12.87
CA THR A 235 11.07 2.95 -13.52
C THR A 235 11.49 1.96 -14.60
N ALA A 236 11.35 0.67 -14.36
CA ALA A 236 11.68 -0.35 -15.35
C ALA A 236 10.78 -0.26 -16.59
N ASN A 237 9.47 -0.05 -16.41
CA ASN A 237 8.55 0.09 -17.53
C ASN A 237 8.75 1.40 -18.29
N GLN A 238 9.07 2.50 -17.60
CA GLN A 238 9.47 3.75 -18.23
C GLN A 238 10.70 3.53 -19.11
N THR A 239 11.73 2.88 -18.57
CA THR A 239 12.97 2.59 -19.30
C THR A 239 12.72 1.74 -20.53
N ARG A 240 11.94 0.66 -20.39
CA ARG A 240 11.59 -0.26 -21.51
C ARG A 240 10.81 0.48 -22.60
N PHE A 241 9.75 1.20 -22.21
CA PHE A 241 8.94 1.95 -23.15
C PHE A 241 9.78 2.96 -23.91
N LEU A 242 10.51 3.82 -23.20
CA LEU A 242 11.30 4.87 -23.85
C LEU A 242 12.39 4.29 -24.76
N ARG A 243 13.17 3.33 -24.30
CA ARG A 243 14.26 2.75 -25.11
C ARG A 243 13.73 2.05 -26.36
N ARG A 244 12.64 1.30 -26.27
CA ARG A 244 11.98 0.67 -27.43
C ARG A 244 11.38 1.71 -28.38
N PHE A 245 10.70 2.72 -27.83
CA PHE A 245 10.12 3.79 -28.64
C PHE A 245 11.22 4.59 -29.37
N LEU A 246 12.26 5.01 -28.68
CA LEU A 246 13.35 5.77 -29.25
C LEU A 246 14.04 5.01 -30.41
N ALA A 247 14.36 3.74 -30.20
CA ALA A 247 14.93 2.90 -31.24
C ALA A 247 14.04 2.83 -32.50
N ARG A 248 12.71 2.74 -32.30
CA ARG A 248 11.76 2.69 -33.40
C ARG A 248 11.61 4.05 -34.08
N ALA A 249 11.51 5.13 -33.29
CA ALA A 249 11.36 6.48 -33.80
C ALA A 249 12.59 6.96 -34.61
N GLU A 250 13.80 6.62 -34.18
CA GLU A 250 15.03 6.90 -34.91
C GLU A 250 15.07 6.11 -36.22
N ALA A 251 14.70 4.85 -36.23
CA ALA A 251 14.65 4.02 -37.43
C ALA A 251 13.62 4.51 -38.47
N GLU A 252 12.50 5.09 -38.03
CA GLU A 252 11.44 5.63 -38.88
C GLU A 252 11.61 7.15 -39.17
N GLY A 253 12.62 7.81 -38.56
CA GLY A 253 12.93 9.22 -38.77
C GLY A 253 11.92 10.20 -38.19
N TYR A 254 11.24 9.83 -37.09
CA TYR A 254 10.27 10.70 -36.43
C TYR A 254 10.94 11.82 -35.65
N ILE A 255 10.31 12.99 -35.65
CA ILE A 255 10.65 14.09 -34.73
C ILE A 255 9.78 13.97 -33.52
N TYR A 256 10.40 13.91 -32.33
CA TYR A 256 9.69 13.68 -31.07
C TYR A 256 10.31 14.46 -29.92
N TYR A 257 9.46 14.67 -28.89
CA TYR A 257 9.86 15.17 -27.58
C TYR A 257 9.48 14.16 -26.52
N VAL A 258 10.48 13.69 -25.76
CA VAL A 258 10.24 12.78 -24.63
C VAL A 258 9.60 13.55 -23.50
N MET A 259 8.48 13.11 -23.02
CA MET A 259 7.81 13.61 -21.82
C MET A 259 8.29 12.82 -20.60
N GLU A 260 9.07 13.45 -19.73
CA GLU A 260 9.68 14.77 -19.82
C GLU A 260 11.13 14.75 -19.29
N ALA A 261 11.85 15.85 -19.35
CA ALA A 261 13.23 15.87 -18.87
C ALA A 261 13.29 15.58 -17.36
N PHE A 262 12.53 16.29 -16.56
CA PHE A 262 12.55 16.26 -15.09
C PHE A 262 11.19 15.94 -14.49
N ASP A 263 11.18 15.21 -13.39
CA ASP A 263 9.96 15.00 -12.59
C ASP A 263 9.39 16.34 -12.09
N GLN A 264 8.06 16.42 -12.01
CA GLN A 264 7.31 17.64 -11.71
C GLN A 264 6.43 17.47 -10.44
N PRO A 265 6.98 17.60 -9.23
CA PRO A 265 6.24 17.37 -7.98
C PRO A 265 4.98 18.25 -7.83
N TRP A 266 4.96 19.44 -8.39
CA TRP A 266 3.83 20.36 -8.36
C TRP A 266 2.58 19.80 -9.07
N LYS A 267 2.76 18.96 -10.11
CA LYS A 267 1.67 18.30 -10.86
C LYS A 267 0.87 17.31 -10.02
N ALA A 268 1.36 16.90 -8.85
CA ALA A 268 0.62 15.98 -7.97
C ALA A 268 -0.79 16.45 -7.63
N LYS A 269 -1.04 17.76 -7.62
CA LYS A 269 -2.34 18.36 -7.30
C LYS A 269 -3.34 18.34 -8.46
N THR A 270 -2.85 18.43 -9.69
CA THR A 270 -3.65 18.54 -10.91
C THR A 270 -3.80 17.22 -11.64
N GLU A 271 -2.74 16.43 -11.70
CA GLU A 271 -2.67 15.16 -12.44
C GLU A 271 -2.55 13.94 -11.51
N GLY A 272 -2.65 14.16 -10.20
CA GLY A 272 -2.44 13.12 -9.19
C GLY A 272 -0.98 12.68 -9.08
N ALA A 273 -0.71 11.66 -8.25
CA ALA A 273 0.65 11.18 -8.01
C ALA A 273 1.40 10.82 -9.30
N THR A 274 0.71 10.25 -10.29
CA THR A 274 1.33 9.84 -11.56
C THR A 274 1.89 11.00 -12.37
N GLY A 275 1.23 12.16 -12.37
CA GLY A 275 1.67 13.36 -13.09
C GLY A 275 3.06 13.85 -12.67
N THR A 276 3.48 13.50 -11.46
CA THR A 276 4.79 13.87 -10.91
C THR A 276 5.97 13.17 -11.58
N TYR A 277 5.79 11.91 -12.07
CA TYR A 277 6.89 10.96 -12.29
C TYR A 277 7.20 10.66 -13.78
N TRP A 278 7.02 11.61 -14.66
CA TRP A 278 7.27 11.43 -16.10
C TRP A 278 8.72 11.71 -16.53
N GLY A 279 9.49 12.40 -15.69
CA GLY A 279 10.88 12.77 -15.99
C GLY A 279 11.79 11.57 -16.24
N VAL A 280 12.75 11.73 -17.13
CA VAL A 280 13.92 10.84 -17.27
C VAL A 280 14.87 11.03 -16.09
N TYR A 281 14.95 12.25 -15.60
CA TYR A 281 15.64 12.62 -14.37
C TYR A 281 14.60 12.90 -13.27
N ASN A 282 14.98 12.61 -12.03
CA ASN A 282 14.16 12.97 -10.88
C ASN A 282 14.19 14.49 -10.61
N ALA A 283 13.42 14.96 -9.63
CA ALA A 283 13.36 16.38 -9.29
C ALA A 283 14.70 16.94 -8.74
N ASN A 284 15.63 16.06 -8.33
CA ASN A 284 17.00 16.42 -7.94
C ASN A 284 17.99 16.35 -9.11
N ARG A 285 17.52 16.12 -10.33
CA ARG A 285 18.32 16.03 -11.57
C ARG A 285 19.20 14.79 -11.65
N GLU A 286 18.89 13.75 -10.88
CA GLU A 286 19.54 12.45 -10.96
C GLU A 286 18.83 11.56 -11.98
N ALA A 287 19.60 10.83 -12.80
CA ALA A 287 19.03 9.87 -13.74
C ALA A 287 18.31 8.74 -12.99
N LYS A 288 17.08 8.42 -13.41
CA LYS A 288 16.28 7.41 -12.73
C LYS A 288 16.62 5.97 -13.13
N PHE A 289 17.33 5.82 -14.23
CA PHE A 289 17.73 4.51 -14.76
C PHE A 289 19.03 4.61 -15.58
N GLU A 290 19.67 3.47 -15.77
CA GLU A 290 20.84 3.35 -16.63
C GLU A 290 20.44 3.33 -18.11
N PHE A 291 21.11 4.15 -18.92
CA PHE A 291 20.77 4.37 -20.32
C PHE A 291 21.11 3.20 -21.25
N SER A 292 22.13 2.39 -20.92
CA SER A 292 22.63 1.31 -21.78
C SER A 292 22.67 -0.07 -21.11
N GLN A 293 22.55 -0.14 -19.79
CA GLN A 293 22.60 -1.40 -19.05
C GLN A 293 21.29 -2.20 -19.21
N PRO A 294 21.31 -3.52 -19.01
CA PRO A 294 20.09 -4.31 -18.92
C PRO A 294 19.12 -3.76 -17.87
N VAL A 295 17.84 -3.76 -18.19
CA VAL A 295 16.81 -3.20 -17.31
C VAL A 295 16.46 -4.19 -16.20
N VAL A 296 16.58 -3.77 -14.95
CA VAL A 296 16.20 -4.52 -13.76
C VAL A 296 15.00 -3.85 -13.12
N ARG A 297 14.00 -4.65 -12.70
CA ARG A 297 12.76 -4.10 -12.12
C ARG A 297 13.02 -3.27 -10.86
N ILE A 298 13.85 -3.80 -9.96
CA ILE A 298 14.28 -3.14 -8.72
C ILE A 298 15.82 -3.21 -8.68
N PRO A 299 16.53 -2.12 -8.96
CA PRO A 299 18.00 -2.14 -9.04
C PRO A 299 18.68 -2.69 -7.77
N HIS A 300 18.20 -2.30 -6.59
CA HIS A 300 18.73 -2.70 -5.27
C HIS A 300 18.08 -3.98 -4.70
N TRP A 301 17.58 -4.87 -5.55
CA TRP A 301 16.88 -6.07 -5.10
C TRP A 301 17.73 -6.99 -4.20
N ARG A 302 19.05 -7.00 -4.40
CA ARG A 302 19.96 -7.86 -3.61
C ARG A 302 20.03 -7.42 -2.15
N GLU A 303 20.16 -6.12 -1.92
CA GLU A 303 20.15 -5.50 -0.61
C GLU A 303 18.79 -5.70 0.08
N LEU A 304 17.70 -5.51 -0.66
CA LEU A 304 16.34 -5.72 -0.15
C LEU A 304 16.06 -7.19 0.18
N ALA A 305 16.54 -8.11 -0.65
CA ALA A 305 16.48 -9.55 -0.37
C ALA A 305 17.28 -9.91 0.90
N GLY A 306 18.50 -9.38 1.01
CA GLY A 306 19.33 -9.54 2.22
C GLY A 306 18.65 -9.01 3.47
N LEU A 307 18.08 -7.81 3.40
CA LEU A 307 17.34 -7.19 4.50
C LEU A 307 16.10 -8.02 4.88
N SER A 308 15.34 -8.51 3.88
CA SER A 308 14.19 -9.41 4.10
C SER A 308 14.60 -10.68 4.86
N VAL A 309 15.74 -11.25 4.50
CA VAL A 309 16.29 -12.45 5.18
C VAL A 309 16.71 -12.11 6.60
N VAL A 310 17.42 -11.01 6.82
CA VAL A 310 17.89 -10.60 8.17
C VAL A 310 16.69 -10.36 9.10
N ILE A 311 15.72 -9.57 8.67
CA ILE A 311 14.50 -9.32 9.46
C ILE A 311 13.76 -10.63 9.72
N GLY A 312 13.63 -11.48 8.70
CA GLY A 312 13.00 -12.80 8.81
C GLY A 312 13.69 -13.70 9.83
N VAL A 313 15.02 -13.72 9.86
CA VAL A 313 15.80 -14.48 10.85
C VAL A 313 15.57 -13.95 12.27
N LEU A 314 15.59 -12.63 12.46
CA LEU A 314 15.39 -12.01 13.78
C LEU A 314 13.98 -12.29 14.32
N LEU A 315 12.96 -12.10 13.50
CA LEU A 315 11.56 -12.38 13.88
C LEU A 315 11.35 -13.87 14.16
N LEU A 316 11.92 -14.73 13.32
CA LEU A 316 11.85 -16.18 13.52
C LEU A 316 12.58 -16.64 14.78
N ALA A 317 13.74 -16.05 15.09
CA ALA A 317 14.47 -16.35 16.32
C ALA A 317 13.63 -15.98 17.56
N PHE A 318 12.92 -14.84 17.50
CA PHE A 318 11.99 -14.44 18.56
C PHE A 318 10.84 -15.46 18.73
N LEU A 319 10.16 -15.85 17.64
CA LEU A 319 9.08 -16.82 17.68
C LEU A 319 9.54 -18.21 18.15
N TYR A 320 10.76 -18.62 17.79
CA TYR A 320 11.29 -19.93 18.17
C TYR A 320 11.66 -20.04 19.65
N ARG A 321 11.80 -18.94 20.39
CA ARG A 321 12.02 -18.98 21.85
C ARG A 321 10.93 -19.76 22.55
N ASP A 322 9.69 -19.65 22.06
CA ASP A 322 8.52 -20.31 22.63
C ASP A 322 7.99 -21.51 21.82
N SER A 323 8.67 -21.90 20.77
CA SER A 323 8.24 -22.96 19.85
C SER A 323 8.92 -24.33 20.11
N SER A 324 9.35 -24.61 21.34
CA SER A 324 10.03 -25.88 21.69
C SER A 324 9.13 -27.11 21.48
N THR A 325 7.84 -26.92 21.63
CA THR A 325 6.79 -27.95 21.53
C THR A 325 6.38 -28.29 20.10
N LEU A 326 6.69 -27.41 19.14
CA LEU A 326 6.29 -27.56 17.75
C LEU A 326 7.10 -28.65 17.01
N SER A 327 6.39 -29.35 16.12
CA SER A 327 7.01 -30.27 15.16
C SER A 327 7.87 -29.51 14.13
N LYS A 328 8.70 -30.25 13.35
CA LYS A 328 9.47 -29.66 12.24
C LYS A 328 8.57 -28.98 11.18
N ARG A 329 7.34 -29.49 10.97
CA ARG A 329 6.37 -28.90 10.03
C ARG A 329 5.85 -27.55 10.54
N GLY A 330 5.46 -27.47 11.84
CA GLY A 330 5.03 -26.21 12.46
C GLY A 330 6.12 -25.14 12.43
N LYS A 331 7.38 -25.53 12.74
CA LYS A 331 8.54 -24.63 12.60
C LYS A 331 8.78 -24.18 11.16
N GLY A 332 8.53 -25.05 10.17
CA GLY A 332 8.60 -24.72 8.74
C GLY A 332 7.51 -23.71 8.34
N PHE A 333 6.30 -23.91 8.82
CA PHE A 333 5.18 -22.97 8.60
C PHE A 333 5.50 -21.58 9.18
N LEU A 334 5.94 -21.50 10.44
CA LEU A 334 6.36 -20.22 11.04
C LEU A 334 7.46 -19.53 10.24
N ALA A 335 8.44 -20.29 9.75
CA ALA A 335 9.48 -19.72 8.90
C ALA A 335 8.90 -19.15 7.59
N LEU A 336 7.97 -19.87 6.93
CA LEU A 336 7.33 -19.39 5.70
C LEU A 336 6.60 -18.06 5.94
N VAL A 337 5.75 -18.00 6.95
CA VAL A 337 4.99 -16.81 7.31
C VAL A 337 5.91 -15.64 7.65
N THR A 338 6.92 -15.88 8.46
CA THR A 338 7.89 -14.85 8.90
C THR A 338 8.66 -14.25 7.74
N TYR A 339 9.15 -15.06 6.82
CA TYR A 339 9.87 -14.55 5.63
C TYR A 339 8.92 -13.83 4.67
N ALA A 340 7.67 -14.28 4.53
CA ALA A 340 6.66 -13.58 3.73
C ALA A 340 6.34 -12.20 4.30
N ILE A 341 6.09 -12.10 5.61
CA ILE A 341 5.85 -10.84 6.32
C ILE A 341 7.05 -9.89 6.18
N SER A 342 8.27 -10.40 6.42
CA SER A 342 9.49 -9.59 6.32
C SER A 342 9.71 -9.07 4.90
N THR A 343 9.47 -9.90 3.89
CA THR A 343 9.59 -9.51 2.47
C THR A 343 8.57 -8.44 2.11
N ALA A 344 7.31 -8.61 2.52
CA ALA A 344 6.24 -7.63 2.29
C ALA A 344 6.55 -6.29 2.98
N ALA A 345 7.01 -6.33 4.24
CA ALA A 345 7.38 -5.13 4.99
C ALA A 345 8.53 -4.37 4.31
N VAL A 346 9.60 -5.07 3.92
CA VAL A 346 10.75 -4.46 3.22
C VAL A 346 10.31 -3.84 1.90
N TRP A 347 9.46 -4.55 1.11
CA TRP A 347 8.97 -4.03 -0.16
C TRP A 347 8.07 -2.80 0.02
N ILE A 348 7.14 -2.81 0.99
CA ILE A 348 6.26 -1.67 1.27
C ILE A 348 7.07 -0.43 1.67
N VAL A 349 8.04 -0.59 2.58
CA VAL A 349 8.90 0.52 3.00
C VAL A 349 9.72 1.06 1.82
N TYR A 350 10.30 0.17 1.02
CA TYR A 350 11.05 0.55 -0.17
C TYR A 350 10.17 1.35 -1.15
N ASP A 351 8.99 0.85 -1.48
CA ASP A 351 8.07 1.51 -2.40
C ASP A 351 7.61 2.88 -1.87
N TYR A 352 7.32 2.96 -0.57
CA TYR A 352 6.93 4.21 0.07
C TYR A 352 8.04 5.27 0.05
N THR A 353 9.29 4.87 0.28
CA THR A 353 10.44 5.80 0.30
C THR A 353 10.81 6.36 -1.07
N ARG A 354 10.27 5.80 -2.15
CA ARG A 354 10.49 6.31 -3.52
C ARG A 354 9.55 7.43 -3.93
N GLN A 355 8.61 7.81 -3.08
CA GLN A 355 7.68 8.90 -3.34
C GLN A 355 8.29 10.24 -2.91
N TYR A 356 7.90 11.33 -3.60
CA TYR A 356 8.24 12.68 -3.14
C TYR A 356 7.49 12.98 -1.84
N MET A 357 8.26 13.11 -0.76
CA MET A 357 7.71 13.27 0.59
C MET A 357 7.26 14.71 0.83
N THR A 358 5.98 14.87 1.13
CA THR A 358 5.43 16.09 1.70
C THR A 358 5.27 15.93 3.22
N PRO A 359 5.14 17.00 4.01
CA PRO A 359 4.87 16.87 5.44
C PRO A 359 3.65 15.97 5.75
N ALA A 360 2.59 16.07 4.94
CA ALA A 360 1.39 15.25 5.10
C ALA A 360 1.68 13.76 4.81
N THR A 361 2.37 13.45 3.71
CA THR A 361 2.73 12.06 3.40
C THR A 361 3.72 11.49 4.42
N ALA A 362 4.64 12.30 4.95
CA ALA A 362 5.54 11.86 6.02
C ALA A 362 4.78 11.45 7.29
N ILE A 363 3.80 12.27 7.72
CA ILE A 363 2.95 11.93 8.88
C ILE A 363 2.17 10.64 8.61
N VAL A 364 1.54 10.51 7.44
CA VAL A 364 0.82 9.29 7.05
C VAL A 364 1.77 8.09 7.05
N GLY A 365 2.99 8.23 6.54
CA GLY A 365 4.00 7.18 6.55
C GLY A 365 4.37 6.68 7.95
N VAL A 366 4.52 7.60 8.91
CA VAL A 366 4.76 7.23 10.32
C VAL A 366 3.57 6.47 10.91
N LEU A 367 2.33 6.92 10.66
CA LEU A 367 1.14 6.23 11.12
C LEU A 367 1.00 4.83 10.51
N LEU A 368 1.29 4.70 9.21
CA LEU A 368 1.30 3.40 8.52
C LEU A 368 2.39 2.47 9.05
N LEU A 369 3.57 3.02 9.40
CA LEU A 369 4.64 2.23 10.00
C LEU A 369 4.21 1.68 11.37
N ILE A 370 3.64 2.52 12.24
CA ILE A 370 3.14 2.11 13.56
C ILE A 370 2.02 1.05 13.41
N GLY A 371 1.04 1.30 12.55
CA GLY A 371 -0.04 0.35 12.26
C GLY A 371 0.49 -0.96 11.67
N GLY A 372 1.45 -0.88 10.75
CA GLY A 372 2.11 -2.03 10.15
C GLY A 372 2.86 -2.90 11.16
N LEU A 373 3.53 -2.29 12.13
CA LEU A 373 4.17 -3.03 13.24
C LEU A 373 3.12 -3.77 14.06
N GLY A 374 1.96 -3.14 14.36
CA GLY A 374 0.85 -3.80 15.03
C GLY A 374 0.31 -5.01 14.26
N VAL A 375 0.16 -4.86 12.94
CA VAL A 375 -0.27 -5.97 12.05
C VAL A 375 0.77 -7.11 12.05
N ILE A 376 2.06 -6.81 12.01
CA ILE A 376 3.13 -7.83 12.07
C ILE A 376 3.06 -8.61 13.37
N VAL A 377 2.86 -7.93 14.51
CA VAL A 377 2.70 -8.58 15.82
C VAL A 377 1.48 -9.51 15.81
N LEU A 378 0.32 -9.01 15.36
CA LEU A 378 -0.92 -9.78 15.28
C LEU A 378 -0.76 -11.03 14.40
N LEU A 379 -0.29 -10.86 13.17
CA LEU A 379 -0.09 -11.99 12.24
C LEU A 379 0.93 -13.00 12.76
N SER A 380 1.95 -12.55 13.51
CA SER A 380 2.94 -13.44 14.12
C SER A 380 2.35 -14.25 15.26
N ALA A 381 1.49 -13.64 16.09
CA ALA A 381 0.77 -14.31 17.18
C ALA A 381 -0.20 -15.35 16.61
N GLU A 382 -1.05 -14.95 15.67
CA GLU A 382 -2.00 -15.88 15.03
C GLU A 382 -1.28 -17.05 14.33
N ALA A 383 -0.20 -16.77 13.60
CA ALA A 383 0.58 -17.84 12.96
C ALA A 383 1.17 -18.82 14.00
N HIS A 384 1.58 -18.31 15.17
CA HIS A 384 2.07 -19.14 16.26
C HIS A 384 0.96 -20.02 16.85
N GLU A 385 -0.22 -19.46 17.12
CA GLU A 385 -1.40 -20.19 17.61
C GLU A 385 -1.84 -21.27 16.60
N TRP A 386 -1.90 -20.93 15.31
CA TRP A 386 -2.17 -21.90 14.25
C TRP A 386 -1.14 -23.02 14.20
N ALA A 387 0.14 -22.68 14.33
CA ALA A 387 1.20 -23.68 14.34
C ALA A 387 1.06 -24.62 15.55
N GLU A 388 0.68 -24.10 16.72
CA GLU A 388 0.45 -24.91 17.91
C GLU A 388 -0.78 -25.79 17.77
N SER A 389 -1.90 -25.26 17.27
CA SER A 389 -3.14 -26.04 17.13
C SER A 389 -2.98 -27.26 16.21
N ILE A 390 -2.23 -27.12 15.09
CA ILE A 390 -2.13 -28.18 14.08
C ILE A 390 -0.88 -29.07 14.25
N TRP A 391 0.25 -28.49 14.71
CA TRP A 391 1.55 -29.18 14.71
C TRP A 391 2.20 -29.31 16.07
N LEU A 392 1.41 -29.23 17.16
CA LEU A 392 1.93 -29.48 18.50
C LEU A 392 2.44 -30.93 18.61
N ARG A 393 3.66 -31.09 19.09
CA ARG A 393 4.29 -32.41 19.26
C ARG A 393 4.14 -32.93 20.68
N LYS A 394 4.08 -32.03 21.66
CA LYS A 394 3.96 -32.37 23.08
C LYS A 394 3.04 -31.33 23.73
N TRP A 395 2.04 -31.82 24.41
CA TRP A 395 1.17 -30.96 25.20
C TRP A 395 2.00 -30.26 26.28
N ARG A 396 1.84 -28.98 26.42
CA ARG A 396 2.38 -28.25 27.58
C ARG A 396 1.44 -28.56 28.76
N ARG A 397 1.90 -29.35 29.70
CA ARG A 397 1.28 -29.42 31.02
C ARG A 397 2.17 -28.59 31.94
N PRO A 398 1.73 -27.41 32.37
CA PRO A 398 2.53 -26.57 33.26
C PRO A 398 2.79 -27.24 34.60
N PHE A 399 1.87 -28.14 35.00
CA PHE A 399 1.98 -28.89 36.25
C PHE A 399 1.97 -30.40 35.98
N PRO A 400 2.94 -31.18 36.50
CA PRO A 400 2.81 -32.61 36.50
C PRO A 400 1.65 -33.00 37.41
N LEU A 401 0.85 -34.00 37.01
CA LEU A 401 -0.18 -34.56 37.88
C LEU A 401 0.52 -35.08 39.15
N ARG A 402 0.31 -34.39 40.26
CA ARG A 402 0.84 -34.78 41.57
C ARG A 402 -0.25 -35.53 42.33
N SER A 403 0.06 -36.71 42.79
CA SER A 403 -0.80 -37.37 43.75
C SER A 403 -0.56 -36.73 45.12
N VAL A 404 -1.59 -36.13 45.69
CA VAL A 404 -1.52 -35.52 47.02
C VAL A 404 -2.42 -36.36 47.94
N PRO A 405 -1.93 -36.77 49.12
CA PRO A 405 -2.76 -37.48 50.10
C PRO A 405 -4.01 -36.67 50.52
N ASP A 406 -5.12 -37.34 50.81
CA ASP A 406 -6.43 -36.72 51.11
C ASP A 406 -6.38 -35.78 52.31
N ASP A 407 -5.55 -36.04 53.28
CA ASP A 407 -5.37 -35.22 54.50
C ASP A 407 -4.62 -33.90 54.19
N GLN A 408 -3.88 -33.83 53.11
CA GLN A 408 -3.14 -32.64 52.70
C GLN A 408 -3.88 -31.80 51.64
N LEU A 409 -4.99 -32.28 51.09
CA LEU A 409 -5.78 -31.54 50.11
C LEU A 409 -6.51 -30.36 50.80
N PRO A 410 -6.45 -29.11 50.24
CA PRO A 410 -7.16 -27.95 50.79
C PRO A 410 -8.67 -28.09 50.67
N PHE A 411 -9.43 -27.35 51.47
CA PHE A 411 -10.88 -27.26 51.33
C PHE A 411 -11.22 -26.37 50.12
N VAL A 412 -12.09 -26.84 49.24
CA VAL A 412 -12.48 -26.13 48.00
C VAL A 412 -13.95 -25.70 48.10
N SER A 413 -14.22 -24.42 47.80
CA SER A 413 -15.58 -23.93 47.58
C SER A 413 -15.87 -23.83 46.09
N VAL A 414 -16.80 -24.62 45.59
CA VAL A 414 -17.20 -24.62 44.17
C VAL A 414 -18.39 -23.68 44.00
N HIS A 415 -18.23 -22.63 43.18
CA HIS A 415 -19.27 -21.64 42.91
C HIS A 415 -19.91 -21.91 41.55
N VAL A 416 -21.24 -22.04 41.54
CA VAL A 416 -22.07 -22.26 40.34
C VAL A 416 -23.06 -21.11 40.20
N PRO A 417 -22.70 -20.03 39.47
CA PRO A 417 -23.64 -18.95 39.19
C PRO A 417 -24.64 -19.41 38.13
N ALA A 418 -25.94 -19.16 38.38
CA ALA A 418 -27.04 -19.49 37.47
C ALA A 418 -27.98 -18.31 37.29
N TYR A 419 -28.55 -18.18 36.09
CA TYR A 419 -29.59 -17.21 35.76
C TYR A 419 -30.52 -17.77 34.70
N ASN A 420 -31.75 -18.05 35.12
CA ASN A 420 -32.81 -18.56 34.24
C ASN A 420 -32.41 -19.81 33.42
N GLU A 421 -31.60 -20.68 34.03
CA GLU A 421 -31.14 -21.92 33.41
C GLU A 421 -32.20 -23.01 33.49
N PRO A 422 -32.38 -23.83 32.46
CA PRO A 422 -33.26 -24.99 32.54
C PRO A 422 -32.90 -25.89 33.72
N PRO A 423 -33.86 -26.26 34.60
CA PRO A 423 -33.56 -27.07 35.80
C PRO A 423 -32.82 -28.37 35.49
N GLU A 424 -33.15 -29.03 34.38
CA GLU A 424 -32.55 -30.30 33.99
C GLU A 424 -31.08 -30.15 33.63
N LEU A 425 -30.71 -29.04 32.94
CA LEU A 425 -29.33 -28.74 32.59
C LEU A 425 -28.46 -28.51 33.83
N LEU A 426 -28.96 -27.72 34.78
CA LEU A 426 -28.24 -27.43 36.01
C LEU A 426 -28.14 -28.69 36.91
N LYS A 427 -29.15 -29.55 36.93
CA LYS A 427 -29.09 -30.86 37.66
C LYS A 427 -27.99 -31.75 37.10
N GLU A 428 -27.79 -31.82 35.76
CA GLU A 428 -26.66 -32.57 35.17
C GLU A 428 -25.32 -32.06 35.67
N THR A 429 -25.15 -30.74 35.79
CA THR A 429 -23.95 -30.13 36.36
C THR A 429 -23.75 -30.49 37.82
N LEU A 430 -24.84 -30.46 38.60
CA LEU A 430 -24.80 -30.84 40.02
C LEU A 430 -24.52 -32.33 40.22
N ASP A 431 -25.02 -33.21 39.35
CA ASP A 431 -24.71 -34.65 39.38
C ASP A 431 -23.22 -34.88 39.13
N ALA A 432 -22.63 -34.16 38.12
CA ALA A 432 -21.20 -34.25 37.88
C ALA A 432 -20.37 -33.78 39.08
N LEU A 433 -20.82 -32.71 39.77
CA LEU A 433 -20.19 -32.23 41.01
C LEU A 433 -20.36 -33.18 42.18
N ALA A 434 -21.50 -33.89 42.29
CA ALA A 434 -21.72 -34.91 43.30
C ALA A 434 -20.83 -36.14 43.14
N MET A 435 -20.38 -36.41 41.89
CA MET A 435 -19.48 -37.51 41.55
C MET A 435 -18.00 -37.18 41.73
N LEU A 436 -17.65 -35.96 42.19
CA LEU A 436 -16.26 -35.56 42.37
C LEU A 436 -15.50 -36.49 43.35
N ASP A 437 -14.39 -37.03 42.93
CA ASP A 437 -13.42 -37.74 43.76
C ASP A 437 -12.54 -36.73 44.51
N TYR A 438 -13.14 -36.00 45.47
CA TYR A 438 -12.44 -35.03 46.30
C TYR A 438 -13.01 -34.99 47.71
N PRO A 439 -12.18 -35.09 48.76
CA PRO A 439 -12.69 -35.34 50.10
C PRO A 439 -13.30 -34.11 50.78
N ARG A 440 -12.82 -32.91 50.49
CA ARG A 440 -13.13 -31.68 51.24
C ARG A 440 -13.59 -30.55 50.31
N PHE A 441 -14.88 -30.47 50.04
CA PHE A 441 -15.46 -29.38 49.24
C PHE A 441 -16.89 -29.07 49.63
N GLU A 442 -17.34 -27.87 49.28
CA GLU A 442 -18.73 -27.47 49.21
C GLU A 442 -19.08 -26.99 47.79
N VAL A 443 -20.38 -26.96 47.49
CA VAL A 443 -20.93 -26.40 46.26
C VAL A 443 -21.93 -25.31 46.61
N LEU A 444 -21.70 -24.09 46.15
CA LEU A 444 -22.60 -22.96 46.29
C LEU A 444 -23.26 -22.68 44.95
N VAL A 445 -24.55 -22.89 44.86
CA VAL A 445 -25.38 -22.57 43.69
C VAL A 445 -26.04 -21.22 43.93
N ILE A 446 -25.73 -20.24 43.11
CA ILE A 446 -26.26 -18.89 43.24
C ILE A 446 -27.14 -18.58 42.04
N ASP A 447 -28.44 -18.76 42.22
CA ASP A 447 -29.45 -18.32 41.27
C ASP A 447 -29.71 -16.83 41.48
N ASN A 448 -29.40 -16.05 40.44
CA ASN A 448 -29.51 -14.60 40.50
C ASN A 448 -30.63 -14.08 39.58
N ASN A 449 -31.59 -13.37 40.18
CA ASN A 449 -32.66 -12.65 39.48
C ASN A 449 -33.61 -13.52 38.61
N THR A 450 -33.65 -14.85 38.75
CA THR A 450 -34.63 -15.71 38.08
C THR A 450 -36.01 -15.44 38.67
N LYS A 451 -36.97 -15.03 37.84
CA LYS A 451 -38.29 -14.61 38.29
C LYS A 451 -39.29 -15.76 38.44
N ASP A 452 -39.11 -16.79 37.62
CA ASP A 452 -40.03 -17.94 37.59
C ASP A 452 -39.64 -18.99 38.63
N PRO A 453 -40.46 -19.22 39.65
CA PRO A 453 -40.23 -20.27 40.64
C PRO A 453 -40.10 -21.67 40.01
N ALA A 454 -40.80 -21.93 38.89
CA ALA A 454 -40.72 -23.22 38.21
C ALA A 454 -39.32 -23.54 37.67
N VAL A 455 -38.46 -22.53 37.54
CA VAL A 455 -37.07 -22.67 37.06
C VAL A 455 -36.11 -22.93 38.23
N TRP A 456 -36.17 -22.15 39.31
CA TRP A 456 -35.18 -22.24 40.37
C TRP A 456 -35.60 -23.16 41.56
N GLU A 457 -36.90 -23.30 41.88
CA GLU A 457 -37.34 -24.16 42.98
C GLU A 457 -36.95 -25.64 42.81
N PRO A 458 -37.11 -26.26 41.61
CA PRO A 458 -36.67 -27.63 41.39
C PRO A 458 -35.16 -27.84 41.61
N VAL A 459 -34.35 -26.80 41.41
CA VAL A 459 -32.88 -26.84 41.63
C VAL A 459 -32.57 -26.72 43.12
N ARG A 460 -33.28 -25.84 43.84
CA ARG A 460 -33.19 -25.75 45.31
C ARG A 460 -33.47 -27.10 45.96
N ASP A 461 -34.63 -27.69 45.63
CA ASP A 461 -35.08 -28.96 46.20
C ASP A 461 -34.09 -30.09 45.84
N TYR A 462 -33.46 -30.01 44.66
CA TYR A 462 -32.45 -30.97 44.26
C TYR A 462 -31.14 -30.81 45.06
N CYS A 463 -30.69 -29.60 45.33
CA CYS A 463 -29.53 -29.33 46.18
C CYS A 463 -29.76 -29.88 47.61
N GLU A 464 -30.97 -29.75 48.15
CA GLU A 464 -31.32 -30.33 49.44
C GLU A 464 -31.25 -31.89 49.46
N GLN A 465 -31.64 -32.53 48.35
CA GLN A 465 -31.55 -33.99 48.19
C GLN A 465 -30.09 -34.46 48.09
N LEU A 466 -29.20 -33.69 47.44
CA LEU A 466 -27.77 -33.99 47.33
C LEU A 466 -27.03 -33.86 48.67
N GLY A 467 -27.64 -33.20 49.64
CA GLY A 467 -27.14 -33.14 51.01
C GLY A 467 -26.34 -31.89 51.38
N PRO A 468 -25.79 -31.81 52.58
CA PRO A 468 -25.31 -30.57 53.20
C PRO A 468 -24.08 -29.93 52.52
N ARG A 469 -23.44 -30.64 51.58
CA ARG A 469 -22.36 -30.09 50.77
C ARG A 469 -22.86 -29.11 49.69
N PHE A 470 -24.14 -29.20 49.30
CA PHE A 470 -24.78 -28.41 48.27
C PHE A 470 -25.68 -27.35 48.90
N ARG A 471 -25.30 -26.09 48.78
CA ARG A 471 -26.05 -24.95 49.33
C ARG A 471 -26.60 -24.12 48.17
N PHE A 472 -27.90 -23.90 48.19
CA PHE A 472 -28.61 -23.12 47.17
C PHE A 472 -29.00 -21.75 47.71
N PHE A 473 -28.79 -20.72 46.92
CA PHE A 473 -29.16 -19.34 47.21
C PHE A 473 -29.92 -18.74 46.02
N HIS A 474 -31.18 -18.34 46.24
CA HIS A 474 -31.92 -17.52 45.31
C HIS A 474 -31.84 -16.08 45.77
N VAL A 475 -31.28 -15.19 44.96
CA VAL A 475 -31.02 -13.79 45.28
C VAL A 475 -31.61 -12.86 44.22
N ASP A 476 -32.68 -12.16 44.59
CA ASP A 476 -33.40 -11.22 43.73
C ASP A 476 -33.90 -10.01 44.58
N PRO A 477 -33.49 -8.76 44.30
CA PRO A 477 -32.58 -8.36 43.22
C PRO A 477 -31.09 -8.54 43.56
N LEU A 478 -30.30 -8.91 42.58
CA LEU A 478 -28.84 -8.94 42.67
C LEU A 478 -28.22 -8.16 41.50
N ALA A 479 -27.47 -7.10 41.83
CA ALA A 479 -26.75 -6.32 40.81
C ALA A 479 -25.45 -7.02 40.38
N GLY A 480 -25.03 -6.80 39.12
CA GLY A 480 -23.74 -7.23 38.60
C GLY A 480 -23.74 -8.59 37.91
N TYR A 481 -24.90 -9.15 37.58
CA TYR A 481 -25.03 -10.40 36.82
C TYR A 481 -24.16 -11.54 37.41
N LYS A 482 -23.45 -12.30 36.57
CA LYS A 482 -22.55 -13.38 36.98
C LYS A 482 -21.47 -12.91 37.97
N ALA A 483 -20.89 -11.72 37.79
CA ALA A 483 -19.92 -11.18 38.73
C ALA A 483 -20.54 -10.87 40.10
N GLY A 484 -21.80 -10.38 40.11
CA GLY A 484 -22.58 -10.17 41.34
C GLY A 484 -22.83 -11.48 42.08
N ALA A 485 -23.24 -12.55 41.38
CA ALA A 485 -23.45 -13.88 41.94
C ALA A 485 -22.16 -14.45 42.54
N LEU A 486 -21.02 -14.33 41.84
CA LEU A 486 -19.74 -14.79 42.35
C LEU A 486 -19.25 -13.99 43.57
N ASN A 487 -19.48 -12.67 43.61
CA ASN A 487 -19.19 -11.85 44.78
C ASN A 487 -20.11 -12.20 45.99
N PHE A 488 -21.34 -12.60 45.71
CA PHE A 488 -22.24 -13.13 46.75
C PHE A 488 -21.71 -14.46 47.25
N ALA A 489 -21.39 -15.41 46.37
CA ALA A 489 -20.83 -16.71 46.73
C ALA A 489 -19.55 -16.58 47.57
N LEU A 490 -18.66 -15.63 47.27
CA LEU A 490 -17.47 -15.37 48.09
C LEU A 490 -17.80 -14.99 49.55
N ARG A 491 -18.90 -14.30 49.79
CA ARG A 491 -19.33 -13.94 51.16
C ARG A 491 -19.92 -15.12 51.91
N GLU A 492 -20.52 -16.04 51.19
CA GLU A 492 -21.14 -17.25 51.74
C GLU A 492 -20.19 -18.45 51.79
N THR A 493 -19.00 -18.31 51.24
CA THR A 493 -17.93 -19.33 51.20
C THR A 493 -17.56 -19.77 52.62
N ASP A 494 -17.45 -21.08 52.84
CA ASP A 494 -16.98 -21.64 54.10
C ASP A 494 -15.61 -21.05 54.49
N PRO A 495 -15.44 -20.52 55.70
CA PRO A 495 -14.16 -19.95 56.14
C PRO A 495 -12.95 -20.90 56.05
N ARG A 496 -13.18 -22.20 55.93
CA ARG A 496 -12.13 -23.20 55.76
C ARG A 496 -11.65 -23.31 54.32
N ALA A 497 -12.35 -22.71 53.35
CA ALA A 497 -11.99 -22.80 51.94
C ALA A 497 -10.68 -22.02 51.66
N GLU A 498 -9.69 -22.71 51.14
CA GLU A 498 -8.42 -22.18 50.71
C GLU A 498 -8.39 -21.94 49.20
N VAL A 499 -9.26 -22.61 48.45
CA VAL A 499 -9.40 -22.53 47.01
C VAL A 499 -10.84 -22.31 46.62
N VAL A 500 -11.11 -21.40 45.71
CA VAL A 500 -12.40 -21.19 45.06
C VAL A 500 -12.33 -21.75 43.65
N ALA A 501 -13.27 -22.64 43.33
CA ALA A 501 -13.44 -23.12 41.96
C ALA A 501 -14.73 -22.52 41.37
N VAL A 502 -14.71 -22.09 40.13
CA VAL A 502 -15.86 -21.53 39.42
C VAL A 502 -16.20 -22.42 38.25
N ILE A 503 -17.47 -22.79 38.14
CA ILE A 503 -17.98 -23.57 37.00
C ILE A 503 -19.32 -22.99 36.53
N ASP A 504 -19.52 -22.94 35.21
CA ASP A 504 -20.80 -22.49 34.65
C ASP A 504 -21.90 -23.52 34.82
N ALA A 505 -23.13 -23.06 34.83
CA ALA A 505 -24.33 -23.87 35.15
C ALA A 505 -24.60 -25.01 34.15
N ASP A 506 -23.95 -24.99 33.00
CA ASP A 506 -24.11 -25.95 31.90
C ASP A 506 -22.87 -26.87 31.69
N TYR A 507 -21.91 -26.82 32.61
CA TYR A 507 -20.65 -27.59 32.47
C TYR A 507 -20.70 -28.92 33.21
N ILE A 508 -20.11 -29.94 32.58
CA ILE A 508 -19.89 -31.24 33.21
C ILE A 508 -18.41 -31.43 33.46
N VAL A 509 -18.04 -31.70 34.69
CA VAL A 509 -16.68 -32.01 35.12
C VAL A 509 -16.47 -33.52 35.25
N ILE A 510 -15.24 -33.97 35.06
CA ILE A 510 -14.86 -35.35 35.36
C ILE A 510 -14.65 -35.54 36.88
N PRO A 511 -14.80 -36.74 37.41
CA PRO A 511 -14.65 -36.98 38.85
C PRO A 511 -13.30 -36.50 39.41
N GLU A 512 -12.22 -36.61 38.66
CA GLU A 512 -10.87 -36.24 39.07
C GLU A 512 -10.57 -34.74 38.85
N TRP A 513 -11.54 -33.92 38.47
CA TRP A 513 -11.34 -32.51 38.12
C TRP A 513 -10.55 -31.72 39.17
N LEU A 514 -11.02 -31.74 40.44
CA LEU A 514 -10.32 -31.05 41.52
C LEU A 514 -8.97 -31.71 41.86
N ARG A 515 -8.88 -33.03 41.80
CA ARG A 515 -7.60 -33.73 42.02
C ARG A 515 -6.53 -33.38 41.01
N HIS A 516 -6.92 -33.03 39.81
CA HIS A 516 -5.98 -32.63 38.75
C HIS A 516 -5.56 -31.17 38.86
N LEU A 517 -6.42 -30.27 39.32
CA LEU A 517 -6.18 -28.83 39.32
C LEU A 517 -5.60 -28.30 40.64
N VAL A 518 -6.19 -28.73 41.77
CA VAL A 518 -5.83 -28.21 43.09
C VAL A 518 -4.37 -28.37 43.48
N PRO A 519 -3.67 -29.46 43.14
CA PRO A 519 -2.22 -29.58 43.39
C PRO A 519 -1.35 -28.50 42.72
N GLY A 520 -1.89 -27.77 41.74
CA GLY A 520 -1.23 -26.63 41.15
C GLY A 520 -0.98 -25.48 42.15
N PHE A 521 -1.88 -25.30 43.13
CA PHE A 521 -1.76 -24.26 44.17
C PHE A 521 -0.75 -24.59 45.27
N MET A 522 -0.13 -25.78 45.25
CA MET A 522 0.99 -26.07 46.15
C MET A 522 2.26 -25.28 45.80
N ASP A 523 2.31 -24.66 44.62
CA ASP A 523 3.26 -23.65 44.27
C ASP A 523 2.74 -22.27 44.72
N PRO A 524 3.40 -21.60 45.68
CA PRO A 524 2.89 -20.33 46.25
C PRO A 524 2.87 -19.16 45.22
N GLU A 525 3.51 -19.31 44.09
CA GLU A 525 3.46 -18.31 43.00
C GLU A 525 2.24 -18.51 42.09
N VAL A 526 1.50 -19.61 42.24
CA VAL A 526 0.33 -19.92 41.40
C VAL A 526 -0.93 -19.38 42.05
N ALA A 527 -1.52 -18.36 41.43
CA ALA A 527 -2.78 -17.76 41.89
C ALA A 527 -4.01 -18.30 41.16
N ILE A 528 -3.87 -18.82 39.93
CA ILE A 528 -4.97 -19.33 39.10
C ILE A 528 -4.54 -20.60 38.38
N VAL A 529 -5.41 -21.61 38.37
CA VAL A 529 -5.26 -22.82 37.56
C VAL A 529 -6.54 -23.00 36.74
N GLN A 530 -6.40 -23.20 35.43
CA GLN A 530 -7.52 -23.35 34.51
C GLN A 530 -7.46 -24.67 33.74
N ALA A 531 -8.58 -25.36 33.62
CA ALA A 531 -8.73 -26.50 32.72
C ALA A 531 -9.17 -26.02 31.32
N PRO A 532 -8.75 -26.71 30.23
CA PRO A 532 -9.33 -26.50 28.93
C PRO A 532 -10.81 -26.91 28.93
N GLN A 533 -11.61 -26.17 28.17
CA GLN A 533 -13.00 -26.50 27.89
C GLN A 533 -13.11 -27.27 26.59
N ASP A 534 -14.05 -28.21 26.53
CA ASP A 534 -14.36 -28.98 25.32
C ASP A 534 -15.87 -29.07 25.12
N TYR A 535 -16.33 -29.26 23.91
CA TYR A 535 -17.75 -29.35 23.59
C TYR A 535 -18.21 -30.80 23.72
N ARG A 536 -19.37 -31.02 24.40
CA ARG A 536 -19.97 -32.34 24.57
C ARG A 536 -20.37 -33.00 23.26
N ASP A 537 -20.72 -32.22 22.27
CA ASP A 537 -21.30 -32.61 20.99
C ASP A 537 -20.43 -32.22 19.82
N ALA A 538 -19.12 -32.09 20.03
CA ALA A 538 -18.17 -31.74 18.99
C ALA A 538 -18.24 -32.65 17.74
N ASP A 539 -18.53 -33.93 17.97
CA ASP A 539 -18.69 -34.92 16.88
C ASP A 539 -20.04 -34.83 16.15
N GLN A 540 -21.02 -34.08 16.67
CA GLN A 540 -22.34 -33.94 16.08
C GLN A 540 -22.54 -32.66 15.28
N ASN A 541 -21.73 -31.64 15.56
CA ASN A 541 -21.87 -30.28 15.02
C ASN A 541 -20.58 -29.76 14.32
N ALA A 542 -19.74 -30.64 13.82
CA ALA A 542 -18.50 -30.27 13.09
C ALA A 542 -18.78 -29.76 11.66
#